data_896a3f44a0884fc50fb327f830039460
#
_entry.id   896a3f44a0884fc50fb327f830039460
#
_cell.length_a   1.000
_cell.length_b   1.000
_cell.length_c   1.000
_cell.angle_alpha   90.00
_cell.angle_beta   90.00
_cell.angle_gamma   90.00
#
_symmetry.space_group_name_H-M   'P 1'
#
loop_
_entity.id
_entity.type
_entity.pdbx_description
1 polymer ?
#
loop_
_entity_poly.entity_id
_entity_poly.type
_entity_poly.pdbx_seq_one_letter_code
_entity_poly.pdbx_strand_id
1 'polypeptide(L)'
;MKVFDYLKVILSTALVLFSLDLVAENTINDKKKNILGDLNAPNTLIEYASLSCVHCANFHNQKLPEIKEKLIKTGKLQYIYRDFPLDMPAMLAAMVTNCYEGEQFHTTLNSLFRNQKKWVTASSNKEELLNAFYQILKQHGISLEKIKTCAAENKDNKKKWDSILASRLEGQKLGVNSTPSFILNGKKLEGSVDLKVLLKHIY
;
A
#
# COMPACT_ATOMS: atom_id res chain seq x y z
N MET A 1 -41.32 5.18 37.36
CA MET A 1 -41.31 5.21 35.88
C MET A 1 -40.25 6.13 35.28
N LYS A 2 -39.24 6.61 36.01
CA LYS A 2 -38.20 7.49 35.49
C LYS A 2 -36.76 6.92 35.52
N VAL A 3 -36.51 5.88 36.27
CA VAL A 3 -35.16 5.27 36.41
C VAL A 3 -34.85 4.29 35.28
N PHE A 4 -35.88 3.61 34.75
CA PHE A 4 -35.72 2.66 33.61
C PHE A 4 -35.41 3.31 32.28
N ASP A 5 -35.83 4.55 32.05
CA ASP A 5 -35.54 5.27 30.82
C ASP A 5 -34.11 5.82 30.78
N TYR A 6 -33.55 6.21 31.93
CA TYR A 6 -32.14 6.62 32.04
C TYR A 6 -31.16 5.47 31.75
N LEU A 7 -31.50 4.25 32.21
CA LEU A 7 -30.65 3.07 32.00
C LEU A 7 -30.58 2.66 30.52
N LYS A 8 -31.68 2.82 29.78
CA LYS A 8 -31.74 2.55 28.33
C LYS A 8 -30.92 3.55 27.52
N VAL A 9 -30.92 4.83 27.91
CA VAL A 9 -30.15 5.88 27.24
C VAL A 9 -28.64 5.68 27.47
N ILE A 10 -28.22 5.35 28.69
CA ILE A 10 -26.80 5.09 29.02
C ILE A 10 -26.30 3.83 28.29
N LEU A 11 -27.10 2.78 28.20
CA LEU A 11 -26.72 1.55 27.49
C LEU A 11 -26.61 1.79 25.97
N SER A 12 -27.48 2.62 25.40
CA SER A 12 -27.46 2.97 23.98
C SER A 12 -26.25 3.85 23.60
N THR A 13 -25.89 4.81 24.44
CA THR A 13 -24.71 5.68 24.20
C THR A 13 -23.39 4.93 24.36
N ALA A 14 -23.29 4.01 25.32
CA ALA A 14 -22.09 3.17 25.49
C ALA A 14 -21.86 2.22 24.30
N LEU A 15 -22.93 1.69 23.68
CA LEU A 15 -22.83 0.80 22.53
C LEU A 15 -22.38 1.55 21.27
N VAL A 16 -22.80 2.80 21.09
CA VAL A 16 -22.39 3.64 19.95
C VAL A 16 -20.93 4.09 20.06
N LEU A 17 -20.46 4.41 21.26
CA LEU A 17 -19.06 4.80 21.47
C LEU A 17 -18.10 3.62 21.26
N PHE A 18 -18.48 2.41 21.71
CA PHE A 18 -17.65 1.20 21.50
C PHE A 18 -17.53 0.81 20.02
N SER A 19 -18.57 1.05 19.22
CA SER A 19 -18.53 0.75 17.77
C SER A 19 -17.68 1.77 16.96
N LEU A 20 -17.56 3.01 17.42
CA LEU A 20 -16.73 4.03 16.81
C LEU A 20 -15.23 3.76 17.03
N ASP A 21 -14.83 3.29 18.21
CA ASP A 21 -13.44 2.93 18.51
C ASP A 21 -12.96 1.73 17.67
N LEU A 22 -13.81 0.73 17.47
CA LEU A 22 -13.48 -0.47 16.69
C LEU A 22 -13.27 -0.15 15.18
N VAL A 23 -14.04 0.80 14.65
CA VAL A 23 -13.89 1.25 13.25
C VAL A 23 -12.63 2.10 13.08
N ALA A 24 -12.30 2.94 14.07
CA ALA A 24 -11.10 3.76 14.06
C ALA A 24 -9.82 2.90 14.15
N GLU A 25 -9.81 1.87 14.98
CA GLU A 25 -8.67 0.97 15.17
C GLU A 25 -8.37 0.14 13.91
N ASN A 26 -9.40 -0.36 13.22
CA ASN A 26 -9.23 -1.07 11.95
C ASN A 26 -8.69 -0.16 10.83
N THR A 27 -9.11 1.10 10.77
CA THR A 27 -8.60 2.06 9.76
C THR A 27 -7.17 2.50 10.03
N ILE A 28 -6.73 2.53 11.30
CA ILE A 28 -5.34 2.85 11.69
C ILE A 28 -4.40 1.68 11.38
N ASN A 29 -4.84 0.45 11.60
CA ASN A 29 -4.01 -0.74 11.34
C ASN A 29 -3.76 -0.95 9.83
N ASP A 30 -4.74 -0.73 8.98
CA ASP A 30 -4.58 -0.79 7.52
C ASP A 30 -3.61 0.28 6.98
N LYS A 31 -3.44 1.39 7.70
CA LYS A 31 -2.50 2.46 7.33
C LYS A 31 -1.05 2.15 7.67
N LYS A 32 -0.76 1.26 8.64
CA LYS A 32 0.61 0.99 9.13
C LYS A 32 1.40 0.00 8.26
N LYS A 33 0.76 -0.91 7.56
CA LYS A 33 1.43 -2.01 6.84
C LYS A 33 2.32 -1.56 5.68
N ASN A 34 2.02 -0.41 5.09
CA ASN A 34 2.67 0.10 3.88
C ASN A 34 3.68 1.22 4.17
N ILE A 35 4.11 1.34 5.44
CA ILE A 35 4.99 2.42 5.91
C ILE A 35 6.41 1.90 6.11
N LEU A 36 7.40 2.68 5.67
CA LEU A 36 8.81 2.54 6.02
C LEU A 36 9.27 3.74 6.82
N GLY A 37 10.06 3.50 7.86
CA GLY A 37 10.65 4.55 8.71
C GLY A 37 9.86 4.82 9.99
N ASP A 38 10.29 5.85 10.69
CA ASP A 38 9.69 6.28 11.96
C ASP A 38 8.33 6.94 11.71
N LEU A 39 7.32 6.55 12.49
CA LEU A 39 5.97 7.16 12.43
C LEU A 39 5.98 8.63 12.86
N ASN A 40 6.99 9.05 13.64
CA ASN A 40 7.18 10.42 14.11
C ASN A 40 8.20 11.20 13.27
N ALA A 41 8.63 10.68 12.11
CA ALA A 41 9.54 11.40 11.24
C ALA A 41 8.96 12.78 10.85
N PRO A 42 9.77 13.85 10.82
CA PRO A 42 9.28 15.21 10.54
C PRO A 42 8.75 15.39 9.12
N ASN A 43 9.09 14.48 8.22
CA ASN A 43 8.64 14.54 6.83
C ASN A 43 7.95 13.23 6.42
N THR A 44 6.93 13.32 5.56
CA THR A 44 6.19 12.19 5.02
C THR A 44 6.19 12.25 3.50
N LEU A 45 6.70 11.22 2.85
CA LEU A 45 6.62 11.00 1.41
C LEU A 45 5.62 9.89 1.10
N ILE A 46 4.55 10.22 0.40
CA ILE A 46 3.58 9.24 -0.10
C ILE A 46 3.86 9.02 -1.58
N GLU A 47 4.02 7.76 -1.98
CA GLU A 47 4.10 7.35 -3.38
C GLU A 47 2.81 6.65 -3.79
N TYR A 48 2.13 7.16 -4.81
CA TYR A 48 1.07 6.46 -5.53
C TYR A 48 1.69 5.73 -6.72
N ALA A 49 1.64 4.40 -6.69
CA ALA A 49 2.34 3.57 -7.67
C ALA A 49 1.51 2.39 -8.17
N SER A 50 1.80 1.97 -9.40
CA SER A 50 1.27 0.74 -9.99
C SER A 50 2.39 -0.29 -10.13
N LEU A 51 2.11 -1.53 -9.73
CA LEU A 51 3.06 -2.62 -9.88
C LEU A 51 3.37 -2.97 -11.35
N SER A 52 2.50 -2.63 -12.31
CA SER A 52 2.76 -2.77 -13.76
C SER A 52 3.52 -1.59 -14.38
N CYS A 53 3.66 -0.46 -13.67
CA CYS A 53 4.30 0.74 -14.18
C CYS A 53 5.83 0.61 -14.17
N VAL A 54 6.47 0.72 -15.35
CA VAL A 54 7.94 0.63 -15.49
C VAL A 54 8.68 1.74 -14.75
N HIS A 55 8.12 2.95 -14.69
CA HIS A 55 8.73 4.07 -13.97
C HIS A 55 8.67 3.87 -12.44
N CYS A 56 7.61 3.22 -11.92
CA CYS A 56 7.53 2.80 -10.53
C CYS A 56 8.61 1.75 -10.21
N ALA A 57 8.77 0.74 -11.06
CA ALA A 57 9.84 -0.26 -10.90
C ALA A 57 11.23 0.39 -10.91
N ASN A 58 11.47 1.36 -11.79
CA ASN A 58 12.74 2.11 -11.82
C ASN A 58 12.97 2.89 -10.53
N PHE A 59 11.94 3.57 -9.99
CA PHE A 59 12.05 4.25 -8.71
C PHE A 59 12.39 3.29 -7.58
N HIS A 60 11.64 2.19 -7.43
CA HIS A 60 11.87 1.19 -6.39
C HIS A 60 13.24 0.50 -6.49
N ASN A 61 13.72 0.24 -7.69
CA ASN A 61 14.98 -0.48 -7.91
C ASN A 61 16.21 0.41 -7.85
N GLN A 62 16.11 1.71 -8.18
CA GLN A 62 17.27 2.57 -8.37
C GLN A 62 17.30 3.79 -7.44
N LYS A 63 16.15 4.34 -7.03
CA LYS A 63 16.08 5.60 -6.24
C LYS A 63 15.73 5.36 -4.78
N LEU A 64 14.71 4.54 -4.53
CA LEU A 64 14.24 4.25 -3.17
C LEU A 64 15.33 3.65 -2.25
N PRO A 65 16.25 2.78 -2.72
CA PRO A 65 17.31 2.26 -1.86
C PRO A 65 18.19 3.36 -1.24
N GLU A 66 18.60 4.35 -2.02
CA GLU A 66 19.40 5.48 -1.52
C GLU A 66 18.60 6.37 -0.57
N ILE A 67 17.36 6.68 -0.91
CA ILE A 67 16.41 7.42 -0.05
C ILE A 67 16.22 6.68 1.28
N LYS A 68 16.08 5.35 1.24
CA LYS A 68 15.93 4.51 2.44
C LYS A 68 17.13 4.66 3.37
N GLU A 69 18.34 4.55 2.84
CA GLU A 69 19.58 4.65 3.66
C GLU A 69 19.79 6.07 4.22
N LYS A 70 19.56 7.10 3.42
CA LYS A 70 19.92 8.48 3.78
C LYS A 70 18.85 9.23 4.56
N LEU A 71 17.57 8.90 4.36
CA LEU A 71 16.48 9.66 4.95
C LEU A 71 15.55 8.81 5.82
N ILE A 72 15.17 7.59 5.37
CA ILE A 72 14.19 6.79 6.10
C ILE A 72 14.83 6.15 7.33
N LYS A 73 15.98 5.47 7.18
CA LYS A 73 16.69 4.83 8.30
C LYS A 73 17.25 5.85 9.31
N THR A 74 17.45 7.09 8.88
CA THR A 74 17.94 8.18 9.76
C THR A 74 16.81 8.93 10.47
N GLY A 75 15.56 8.48 10.33
CA GLY A 75 14.39 9.09 10.99
C GLY A 75 13.96 10.44 10.41
N LYS A 76 14.53 10.87 9.28
CA LYS A 76 14.22 12.18 8.66
C LYS A 76 12.98 12.13 7.78
N LEU A 77 12.60 10.95 7.30
CA LEU A 77 11.52 10.75 6.36
C LEU A 77 10.75 9.46 6.68
N GLN A 78 9.44 9.56 6.78
CA GLN A 78 8.51 8.45 6.68
C GLN A 78 8.14 8.26 5.21
N TYR A 79 8.21 7.03 4.71
CA TYR A 79 7.76 6.70 3.36
C TYR A 79 6.50 5.84 3.43
N ILE A 80 5.49 6.18 2.63
CA ILE A 80 4.20 5.49 2.56
C ILE A 80 3.93 5.08 1.12
N TYR A 81 3.79 3.77 0.88
CA TYR A 81 3.33 3.25 -0.40
C TYR A 81 1.79 3.29 -0.48
N ARG A 82 1.27 3.68 -1.63
CA ARG A 82 -0.17 3.67 -1.95
C ARG A 82 -0.41 2.99 -3.29
N ASP A 83 -1.29 1.99 -3.28
CA ASP A 83 -1.69 1.31 -4.51
C ASP A 83 -2.45 2.25 -5.44
N PHE A 84 -2.00 2.29 -6.70
CA PHE A 84 -2.67 2.97 -7.80
C PHE A 84 -2.64 2.08 -9.06
N PRO A 85 -3.33 0.92 -9.04
CA PRO A 85 -3.26 -0.03 -10.15
C PRO A 85 -3.79 0.58 -11.43
N LEU A 86 -3.02 0.44 -12.53
CA LEU A 86 -3.36 0.94 -13.86
C LEU A 86 -4.16 -0.08 -14.67
N ASP A 87 -4.01 -1.38 -14.36
CA ASP A 87 -4.56 -2.50 -15.09
C ASP A 87 -4.87 -3.69 -14.14
N MET A 88 -5.48 -4.74 -14.70
CA MET A 88 -5.83 -5.94 -13.94
C MET A 88 -4.61 -6.71 -13.42
N PRO A 89 -3.52 -6.89 -14.19
CA PRO A 89 -2.28 -7.48 -13.66
C PRO A 89 -1.73 -6.76 -12.43
N ALA A 90 -1.71 -5.41 -12.45
CA ALA A 90 -1.30 -4.60 -11.30
C ALA A 90 -2.25 -4.76 -10.12
N MET A 91 -3.57 -4.86 -10.36
CA MET A 91 -4.56 -5.11 -9.31
C MET A 91 -4.32 -6.47 -8.64
N LEU A 92 -4.10 -7.54 -9.41
CA LEU A 92 -3.79 -8.86 -8.86
C LEU A 92 -2.47 -8.88 -8.09
N ALA A 93 -1.44 -8.18 -8.60
CA ALA A 93 -0.16 -8.01 -7.90
C ALA A 93 -0.36 -7.26 -6.56
N ALA A 94 -1.15 -6.19 -6.54
CA ALA A 94 -1.52 -5.47 -5.33
C ALA A 94 -2.30 -6.35 -4.35
N MET A 95 -3.26 -7.17 -4.83
CA MET A 95 -4.00 -8.13 -4.02
C MET A 95 -3.07 -9.12 -3.31
N VAL A 96 -2.08 -9.66 -4.02
CA VAL A 96 -1.08 -10.59 -3.47
C VAL A 96 -0.19 -9.86 -2.46
N THR A 97 0.30 -8.66 -2.78
CA THR A 97 1.15 -7.86 -1.88
C THR A 97 0.41 -7.50 -0.59
N ASN A 98 -0.85 -7.07 -0.69
CA ASN A 98 -1.70 -6.71 0.44
C ASN A 98 -2.21 -7.90 1.28
N CYS A 99 -1.83 -9.15 0.94
CA CYS A 99 -2.02 -10.31 1.81
C CYS A 99 -1.01 -10.37 2.97
N TYR A 100 -0.01 -9.51 2.95
CA TYR A 100 1.07 -9.46 3.92
C TYR A 100 1.14 -8.09 4.59
N GLU A 101 1.85 -8.02 5.72
CA GLU A 101 2.05 -6.82 6.51
C GLU A 101 3.53 -6.63 6.85
N GLY A 102 3.92 -5.42 7.23
CA GLY A 102 5.25 -5.10 7.69
C GLY A 102 6.34 -5.47 6.68
N GLU A 103 7.37 -6.16 7.15
CA GLU A 103 8.53 -6.52 6.30
C GLU A 103 8.15 -7.43 5.14
N GLN A 104 7.21 -8.35 5.35
CA GLN A 104 6.80 -9.28 4.28
C GLN A 104 6.01 -8.58 3.17
N PHE A 105 5.23 -7.53 3.50
CA PHE A 105 4.62 -6.65 2.50
C PHE A 105 5.69 -6.03 1.60
N HIS A 106 6.70 -5.38 2.20
CA HIS A 106 7.77 -4.72 1.45
C HIS A 106 8.67 -5.69 0.68
N THR A 107 8.91 -6.88 1.23
CA THR A 107 9.64 -7.95 0.53
C THR A 107 8.90 -8.41 -0.71
N THR A 108 7.58 -8.64 -0.60
CA THR A 108 6.72 -9.02 -1.73
C THR A 108 6.66 -7.91 -2.78
N LEU A 109 6.40 -6.67 -2.35
CA LEU A 109 6.35 -5.48 -3.22
C LEU A 109 7.64 -5.31 -4.03
N ASN A 110 8.80 -5.30 -3.34
CA ASN A 110 10.10 -5.10 -3.97
C ASN A 110 10.48 -6.25 -4.91
N SER A 111 10.12 -7.50 -4.56
CA SER A 111 10.38 -8.66 -5.42
C SER A 111 9.57 -8.61 -6.71
N LEU A 112 8.31 -8.16 -6.64
CA LEU A 112 7.48 -7.97 -7.83
C LEU A 112 7.99 -6.82 -8.69
N PHE A 113 8.38 -5.68 -8.13
CA PHE A 113 8.99 -4.58 -8.89
C PHE A 113 10.33 -4.98 -9.53
N ARG A 114 11.21 -5.66 -8.80
CA ARG A 114 12.51 -6.10 -9.31
C ARG A 114 12.37 -7.04 -10.51
N ASN A 115 11.35 -7.88 -10.49
CA ASN A 115 11.09 -8.87 -11.53
C ASN A 115 9.92 -8.49 -12.46
N GLN A 116 9.54 -7.21 -12.49
CA GLN A 116 8.34 -6.74 -13.17
C GLN A 116 8.23 -7.26 -14.61
N LYS A 117 9.30 -7.18 -15.39
CA LYS A 117 9.31 -7.64 -16.80
C LYS A 117 8.91 -9.11 -16.96
N LYS A 118 9.22 -9.98 -15.96
CA LYS A 118 8.94 -11.41 -16.04
C LYS A 118 7.46 -11.74 -15.89
N TRP A 119 6.72 -10.96 -15.13
CA TRP A 119 5.32 -11.25 -14.87
C TRP A 119 4.36 -10.36 -15.68
N VAL A 120 4.75 -9.13 -16.04
CA VAL A 120 3.93 -8.28 -16.92
C VAL A 120 3.76 -8.92 -18.30
N THR A 121 4.79 -9.58 -18.84
CA THR A 121 4.70 -10.31 -20.12
C THR A 121 3.87 -11.60 -20.03
N ALA A 122 3.72 -12.18 -18.84
CA ALA A 122 2.90 -13.38 -18.58
C ALA A 122 1.42 -13.06 -18.31
N SER A 123 0.97 -11.85 -18.56
CA SER A 123 -0.36 -11.36 -18.16
C SER A 123 -1.52 -11.74 -19.09
N SER A 124 -1.32 -12.70 -20.00
CA SER A 124 -2.35 -13.16 -20.96
C SER A 124 -3.55 -13.82 -20.30
N ASN A 125 -3.34 -14.48 -19.16
CA ASN A 125 -4.42 -15.02 -18.34
C ASN A 125 -4.05 -15.01 -16.84
N LYS A 126 -5.08 -15.10 -15.99
CA LYS A 126 -4.93 -15.04 -14.53
C LYS A 126 -4.04 -16.15 -13.98
N GLU A 127 -4.17 -17.38 -14.49
CA GLU A 127 -3.42 -18.53 -13.97
C GLU A 127 -1.92 -18.40 -14.28
N GLU A 128 -1.55 -18.04 -15.49
CA GLU A 128 -0.15 -17.79 -15.89
C GLU A 128 0.46 -16.66 -15.07
N LEU A 129 -0.30 -15.57 -14.84
CA LEU A 129 0.13 -14.46 -14.03
C LEU A 129 0.39 -14.88 -12.57
N LEU A 130 -0.50 -15.64 -11.94
CA LEU A 130 -0.30 -16.14 -10.58
C LEU A 130 0.88 -17.12 -10.48
N ASN A 131 1.10 -17.94 -11.50
CA ASN A 131 2.29 -18.79 -11.59
C ASN A 131 3.57 -17.97 -11.74
N ALA A 132 3.56 -16.89 -12.54
CA ALA A 132 4.71 -15.99 -12.64
C ALA A 132 5.03 -15.30 -11.29
N PHE A 133 4.01 -14.85 -10.53
CA PHE A 133 4.21 -14.36 -9.16
C PHE A 133 4.84 -15.44 -8.26
N TYR A 134 4.38 -16.69 -8.35
CA TYR A 134 4.93 -17.77 -7.58
C TYR A 134 6.41 -18.02 -7.88
N GLN A 135 6.82 -18.05 -9.16
CA GLN A 135 8.23 -18.23 -9.52
C GLN A 135 9.14 -17.16 -8.91
N ILE A 136 8.62 -15.95 -8.71
CA ILE A 136 9.33 -14.83 -8.08
C ILE A 136 9.33 -14.95 -6.56
N LEU A 137 8.18 -15.29 -5.97
CA LEU A 137 7.94 -15.17 -4.52
C LEU A 137 8.28 -16.44 -3.72
N LYS A 138 8.42 -17.61 -4.37
CA LYS A 138 8.74 -18.89 -3.70
C LYS A 138 10.03 -18.85 -2.87
N GLN A 139 11.04 -18.08 -3.29
CA GLN A 139 12.28 -17.88 -2.54
C GLN A 139 12.07 -17.16 -1.19
N HIS A 140 10.92 -16.51 -0.98
CA HIS A 140 10.51 -15.88 0.27
C HIS A 140 9.52 -16.73 1.07
N GLY A 141 9.41 -18.04 0.76
CA GLY A 141 8.52 -18.96 1.45
C GLY A 141 7.04 -18.82 1.10
N ILE A 142 6.70 -18.09 0.02
CA ILE A 142 5.32 -17.87 -0.41
C ILE A 142 4.91 -18.98 -1.38
N SER A 143 3.89 -19.77 -1.00
CA SER A 143 3.39 -20.88 -1.81
C SER A 143 2.42 -20.40 -2.91
N LEU A 144 2.29 -21.18 -3.98
CA LEU A 144 1.33 -20.94 -5.05
C LEU A 144 -0.12 -20.93 -4.51
N GLU A 145 -0.42 -21.82 -3.57
CA GLU A 145 -1.73 -21.90 -2.93
C GLU A 145 -2.06 -20.58 -2.20
N LYS A 146 -1.10 -20.04 -1.44
CA LYS A 146 -1.28 -18.74 -0.77
C LYS A 146 -1.52 -17.61 -1.77
N ILE A 147 -0.78 -17.57 -2.88
CA ILE A 147 -0.97 -16.57 -3.95
C ILE A 147 -2.38 -16.71 -4.55
N LYS A 148 -2.82 -17.93 -4.88
CA LYS A 148 -4.16 -18.19 -5.39
C LYS A 148 -5.24 -17.77 -4.40
N THR A 149 -5.07 -18.07 -3.11
CA THR A 149 -5.97 -17.63 -2.04
C THR A 149 -6.06 -16.10 -1.96
N CYS A 150 -4.91 -15.40 -2.04
CA CYS A 150 -4.85 -13.93 -2.01
C CYS A 150 -5.57 -13.26 -3.19
N ALA A 151 -5.58 -13.92 -4.35
CA ALA A 151 -6.18 -13.44 -5.59
C ALA A 151 -7.58 -14.03 -5.87
N ALA A 152 -8.12 -14.86 -4.96
CA ALA A 152 -9.43 -15.50 -5.12
C ALA A 152 -10.58 -14.49 -4.95
N GLU A 153 -11.67 -14.73 -5.64
CA GLU A 153 -12.90 -13.94 -5.52
C GLU A 153 -13.73 -14.46 -4.34
N ASN A 154 -13.58 -13.83 -3.18
CA ASN A 154 -14.33 -14.12 -1.97
C ASN A 154 -14.58 -12.84 -1.16
N LYS A 155 -15.38 -12.94 -0.07
CA LYS A 155 -15.80 -11.80 0.75
C LYS A 155 -14.63 -11.03 1.38
N ASP A 156 -13.61 -11.73 1.85
CA ASP A 156 -12.46 -11.10 2.53
C ASP A 156 -11.56 -10.40 1.52
N ASN A 157 -11.33 -11.02 0.37
CA ASN A 157 -10.58 -10.42 -0.72
C ASN A 157 -11.33 -9.24 -1.37
N LYS A 158 -12.68 -9.27 -1.35
CA LYS A 158 -13.46 -8.10 -1.79
C LYS A 158 -13.15 -6.86 -0.97
N LYS A 159 -13.03 -6.96 0.35
CA LYS A 159 -12.63 -5.82 1.20
C LYS A 159 -11.26 -5.27 0.83
N LYS A 160 -10.29 -6.16 0.56
CA LYS A 160 -8.95 -5.79 0.12
C LYS A 160 -8.97 -5.12 -1.25
N TRP A 161 -9.73 -5.67 -2.20
CA TRP A 161 -9.98 -5.06 -3.50
C TRP A 161 -10.53 -3.65 -3.39
N ASP A 162 -11.58 -3.48 -2.58
CA ASP A 162 -12.23 -2.19 -2.35
C ASP A 162 -11.25 -1.19 -1.69
N SER A 163 -10.38 -1.64 -0.77
CA SER A 163 -9.33 -0.81 -0.15
C SER A 163 -8.28 -0.34 -1.17
N ILE A 164 -7.86 -1.21 -2.11
CA ILE A 164 -6.94 -0.84 -3.18
C ILE A 164 -7.58 0.19 -4.13
N LEU A 165 -8.85 0.00 -4.49
CA LEU A 165 -9.59 0.98 -5.29
C LEU A 165 -9.79 2.31 -4.56
N ALA A 166 -10.05 2.27 -3.25
CA ALA A 166 -10.17 3.47 -2.43
C ALA A 166 -8.86 4.26 -2.40
N SER A 167 -7.70 3.57 -2.31
CA SER A 167 -6.38 4.20 -2.42
C SER A 167 -6.20 4.91 -3.77
N ARG A 168 -6.59 4.28 -4.87
CA ARG A 168 -6.56 4.91 -6.21
C ARG A 168 -7.46 6.15 -6.27
N LEU A 169 -8.69 6.05 -5.77
CA LEU A 169 -9.64 7.17 -5.74
C LEU A 169 -9.14 8.33 -4.86
N GLU A 170 -8.49 8.03 -3.72
CA GLU A 170 -7.84 9.03 -2.87
C GLU A 170 -6.75 9.77 -3.67
N GLY A 171 -5.87 9.05 -4.34
CA GLY A 171 -4.84 9.64 -5.20
C GLY A 171 -5.43 10.55 -6.29
N GLN A 172 -6.48 10.11 -6.97
CA GLN A 172 -7.16 10.91 -7.99
C GLN A 172 -7.69 12.24 -7.42
N LYS A 173 -8.28 12.24 -6.22
CA LYS A 173 -8.72 13.46 -5.53
C LYS A 173 -7.56 14.42 -5.19
N LEU A 174 -6.35 13.88 -5.01
CA LEU A 174 -5.12 14.66 -4.79
C LEU A 174 -4.41 15.06 -6.11
N GLY A 175 -5.06 14.88 -7.25
CA GLY A 175 -4.52 15.23 -8.56
C GLY A 175 -3.50 14.22 -9.12
N VAL A 176 -3.48 12.97 -8.59
CA VAL A 176 -2.69 11.88 -9.17
C VAL A 176 -3.39 11.39 -10.43
N ASN A 177 -2.75 11.57 -11.59
CA ASN A 177 -3.23 11.13 -12.90
C ASN A 177 -2.24 10.21 -13.64
N SER A 178 -1.05 10.01 -13.08
CA SER A 178 0.01 9.13 -13.59
C SER A 178 0.80 8.51 -12.44
N THR A 179 1.58 7.46 -12.73
CA THR A 179 2.44 6.79 -11.76
C THR A 179 3.91 6.71 -12.22
N PRO A 180 4.87 6.79 -11.29
CA PRO A 180 4.68 7.13 -9.90
C PRO A 180 4.31 8.61 -9.73
N SER A 181 3.47 8.92 -8.73
CA SER A 181 3.24 10.29 -8.26
C SER A 181 3.57 10.38 -6.78
N PHE A 182 4.12 11.51 -6.37
CA PHE A 182 4.66 11.71 -5.03
C PHE A 182 4.00 12.90 -4.32
N ILE A 183 3.62 12.70 -3.07
CA ILE A 183 3.11 13.75 -2.18
C ILE A 183 4.09 13.87 -1.02
N LEU A 184 4.77 15.00 -0.89
CA LEU A 184 5.68 15.29 0.23
C LEU A 184 5.03 16.32 1.14
N ASN A 185 4.85 15.99 2.42
CA ASN A 185 4.23 16.87 3.42
C ASN A 185 2.91 17.50 2.94
N GLY A 186 2.07 16.69 2.27
CA GLY A 186 0.77 17.12 1.74
C GLY A 186 0.82 17.88 0.41
N LYS A 187 2.01 18.12 -0.16
CA LYS A 187 2.16 18.80 -1.46
C LYS A 187 2.63 17.81 -2.54
N LYS A 188 1.94 17.80 -3.68
CA LYS A 188 2.35 17.01 -4.83
C LYS A 188 3.67 17.54 -5.39
N LEU A 189 4.62 16.64 -5.59
CA LEU A 189 5.88 16.93 -6.30
C LEU A 189 5.69 16.72 -7.80
N GLU A 190 6.24 17.61 -8.59
CA GLU A 190 6.23 17.48 -10.05
C GLU A 190 7.53 16.83 -10.55
N GLY A 191 7.41 16.01 -11.60
CA GLY A 191 8.53 15.34 -12.23
C GLY A 191 9.05 14.12 -11.47
N SER A 192 10.29 13.74 -11.75
CA SER A 192 10.94 12.58 -11.13
C SER A 192 11.47 12.94 -9.74
N VAL A 193 11.29 12.01 -8.80
CA VAL A 193 11.77 12.15 -7.41
C VAL A 193 12.99 11.27 -7.19
N ASP A 194 14.03 11.86 -6.61
CA ASP A 194 15.24 11.20 -6.13
C ASP A 194 15.72 11.86 -4.84
N LEU A 195 16.83 11.38 -4.27
CA LEU A 195 17.38 11.93 -3.03
C LEU A 195 17.68 13.43 -3.15
N LYS A 196 18.26 13.88 -4.27
CA LYS A 196 18.61 15.29 -4.51
C LYS A 196 17.38 16.21 -4.51
N VAL A 197 16.29 15.74 -5.13
CA VAL A 197 15.00 16.45 -5.12
C VAL A 197 14.46 16.54 -3.70
N LEU A 198 14.41 15.43 -2.96
CA LEU A 198 13.91 15.41 -1.60
C LEU A 198 14.71 16.32 -0.67
N LEU A 199 16.06 16.31 -0.73
CA LEU A 199 16.93 17.16 0.08
C LEU A 199 16.71 18.66 -0.11
N LYS A 200 16.06 19.09 -1.20
CA LYS A 200 15.69 20.51 -1.39
C LYS A 200 14.40 20.91 -0.68
N HIS A 201 13.60 19.94 -0.25
CA HIS A 201 12.25 20.16 0.28
C HIS A 201 12.10 19.73 1.75
N ILE A 202 13.05 18.96 2.30
CA ILE A 202 13.04 18.47 3.68
C ILE A 202 14.12 19.21 4.49
N TYR A 203 13.73 20.22 5.22
CA TYR A 203 14.55 20.91 6.21
C TYR A 203 13.73 21.26 7.43
#